data_b7a830b5818327c8976cb29bcd39bcc7
#
_entry.id   b7a830b5818327c8976cb29bcd39bcc7
#
_cell.length_a   1.000
_cell.length_b   1.000
_cell.length_c   1.000
_cell.angle_alpha   90.00
_cell.angle_beta   90.00
_cell.angle_gamma   90.00
#
_symmetry.space_group_name_H-M   'P 1'
#
loop_
_entity.id
_entity.type
_entity.pdbx_description
1 polymer ?
#
loop_
_entity_poly.entity_id
_entity_poly.type
_entity_poly.pdbx_seq_one_letter_code
_entity_poly.pdbx_strand_id
1 'polypeptide(L)'
;MSDHFVSERQALILAQLRQSGRVLAQDLAQNFGVSEDTVRRDLRDMAARGECLRVYGGALLSDSKTVPLKTRIAEDADRKASLACAAIPLLEPGMVVFIDAGSTNLAIARAIPAGLKLTVVTNTPAIAAELTGRADIALIMIGGKVDPAVGAAIDALALRQLELMRPELCILGVCGVAAETGLSADIFEDAVFKRLACSASQRIVAAITTEKLGHKAAFHVHDFSPPLSLVLEHDADRTLVEALSAKGVQVHFGDDDAVQLSHGQV
;
A
#
# COMPACT_ATOMS: atom_id res chain seq x y z
N MET A 1 16.60 -23.97 13.17
CA MET A 1 17.39 -22.93 13.85
C MET A 1 18.19 -22.02 12.90
N SER A 2 18.58 -22.45 11.66
CA SER A 2 19.32 -21.60 10.72
C SER A 2 18.49 -20.49 10.05
N ASP A 3 17.21 -20.70 9.80
CA ASP A 3 16.36 -19.73 9.06
C ASP A 3 16.04 -18.45 9.86
N HIS A 4 15.95 -18.54 11.18
CA HIS A 4 15.72 -17.37 12.03
C HIS A 4 16.88 -16.37 11.96
N PHE A 5 18.12 -16.87 11.96
CA PHE A 5 19.31 -16.02 11.83
C PHE A 5 19.47 -15.41 10.44
N VAL A 6 19.00 -16.08 9.38
CA VAL A 6 19.01 -15.54 8.01
C VAL A 6 18.03 -14.39 7.88
N SER A 7 16.81 -14.56 8.36
CA SER A 7 15.76 -13.52 8.32
C SER A 7 16.18 -12.26 9.11
N GLU A 8 16.76 -12.43 10.30
CA GLU A 8 17.22 -11.34 11.14
C GLU A 8 18.40 -10.58 10.48
N ARG A 9 19.38 -11.31 9.89
CA ARG A 9 20.48 -10.69 9.16
C ARG A 9 20.00 -9.91 7.94
N GLN A 10 19.07 -10.46 7.16
CA GLN A 10 18.48 -9.77 6.00
C GLN A 10 17.72 -8.52 6.40
N ALA A 11 16.99 -8.52 7.52
CA ALA A 11 16.35 -7.34 8.08
C ALA A 11 17.36 -6.23 8.44
N LEU A 12 18.48 -6.58 9.06
CA LEU A 12 19.56 -5.63 9.38
C LEU A 12 20.23 -5.07 8.11
N ILE A 13 20.44 -5.91 7.09
CA ILE A 13 20.96 -5.46 5.78
C ILE A 13 20.01 -4.46 5.15
N LEU A 14 18.71 -4.74 5.18
CA LEU A 14 17.69 -3.83 4.62
C LEU A 14 17.64 -2.50 5.37
N ALA A 15 17.72 -2.52 6.71
CA ALA A 15 17.80 -1.31 7.52
C ALA A 15 19.03 -0.46 7.15
N GLN A 16 20.19 -1.08 6.96
CA GLN A 16 21.42 -0.39 6.55
C GLN A 16 21.32 0.15 5.11
N LEU A 17 20.68 -0.60 4.19
CA LEU A 17 20.38 -0.12 2.83
C LEU A 17 19.47 1.12 2.86
N ARG A 18 18.43 1.12 3.70
CA ARG A 18 17.52 2.28 3.86
C ARG A 18 18.25 3.52 4.40
N GLN A 19 19.19 3.33 5.30
CA GLN A 19 19.94 4.42 5.92
C GLN A 19 21.03 5.00 4.99
N SER A 20 21.77 4.14 4.26
CA SER A 20 22.98 4.52 3.51
C SER A 20 22.82 4.52 1.99
N GLY A 21 21.66 4.02 1.48
CA GLY A 21 21.40 3.87 0.04
C GLY A 21 22.17 2.72 -0.62
N ARG A 22 23.27 2.23 0.02
CA ARG A 22 24.12 1.16 -0.52
C ARG A 22 24.79 0.36 0.59
N VAL A 23 25.14 -0.89 0.26
CA VAL A 23 25.96 -1.75 1.13
C VAL A 23 27.02 -2.50 0.30
N LEU A 24 28.17 -2.75 0.88
CA LEU A 24 29.21 -3.60 0.30
C LEU A 24 29.15 -4.99 0.93
N ALA A 25 29.27 -6.03 0.11
CA ALA A 25 29.21 -7.41 0.60
C ALA A 25 30.37 -7.73 1.55
N GLN A 26 31.54 -7.14 1.33
CA GLN A 26 32.71 -7.28 2.18
C GLN A 26 32.47 -6.69 3.58
N ASP A 27 31.89 -5.48 3.65
CA ASP A 27 31.63 -4.80 4.93
C ASP A 27 30.57 -5.57 5.74
N LEU A 28 29.51 -6.02 5.06
CA LEU A 28 28.47 -6.85 5.68
C LEU A 28 29.02 -8.18 6.19
N ALA A 29 29.90 -8.85 5.41
CA ALA A 29 30.54 -10.10 5.82
C ALA A 29 31.37 -9.90 7.10
N GLN A 30 32.11 -8.80 7.17
CA GLN A 30 32.89 -8.44 8.34
C GLN A 30 32.02 -8.11 9.56
N ASN A 31 30.96 -7.29 9.36
CA ASN A 31 30.06 -6.85 10.43
C ASN A 31 29.26 -8.01 11.03
N PHE A 32 28.83 -8.97 10.21
CA PHE A 32 28.03 -10.12 10.66
C PHE A 32 28.87 -11.35 10.99
N GLY A 33 30.20 -11.33 10.79
CA GLY A 33 31.07 -12.46 11.05
C GLY A 33 30.79 -13.69 10.17
N VAL A 34 30.33 -13.48 8.93
CA VAL A 34 30.01 -14.53 7.96
C VAL A 34 30.86 -14.42 6.70
N SER A 35 30.85 -15.44 5.84
CA SER A 35 31.55 -15.36 4.56
C SER A 35 30.86 -14.39 3.59
N GLU A 36 31.65 -13.78 2.67
CA GLU A 36 31.04 -12.97 1.59
C GLU A 36 30.04 -13.77 0.73
N ASP A 37 30.25 -15.07 0.55
CA ASP A 37 29.34 -15.92 -0.20
C ASP A 37 27.98 -16.06 0.50
N THR A 38 27.98 -16.07 1.84
CA THR A 38 26.74 -16.02 2.62
C THR A 38 26.00 -14.71 2.38
N VAL A 39 26.70 -13.59 2.46
CA VAL A 39 26.12 -12.26 2.18
C VAL A 39 25.63 -12.16 0.73
N ARG A 40 26.41 -12.66 -0.23
CA ARG A 40 26.00 -12.65 -1.65
C ARG A 40 24.75 -13.48 -1.90
N ARG A 41 24.55 -14.56 -1.13
CA ARG A 41 23.31 -15.35 -1.16
C ARG A 41 22.15 -14.55 -0.58
N ASP A 42 22.33 -13.95 0.59
CA ASP A 42 21.32 -13.09 1.20
C ASP A 42 20.90 -11.95 0.25
N LEU A 43 21.88 -11.21 -0.31
CA LEU A 43 21.60 -10.15 -1.27
C LEU A 43 20.94 -10.65 -2.56
N ARG A 44 21.17 -11.91 -2.97
CA ARG A 44 20.49 -12.53 -4.11
C ARG A 44 19.01 -12.78 -3.78
N ASP A 45 18.73 -13.32 -2.60
CA ASP A 45 17.40 -13.63 -2.14
C ASP A 45 16.59 -12.34 -1.91
N MET A 46 17.21 -11.32 -1.31
CA MET A 46 16.64 -9.97 -1.15
C MET A 46 16.35 -9.31 -2.50
N ALA A 47 17.26 -9.43 -3.47
CA ALA A 47 17.04 -8.88 -4.82
C ALA A 47 15.93 -9.62 -5.57
N ALA A 48 15.80 -10.93 -5.37
CA ALA A 48 14.70 -11.72 -5.94
C ALA A 48 13.33 -11.29 -5.37
N ARG A 49 13.30 -10.73 -4.14
CA ARG A 49 12.11 -10.13 -3.53
C ARG A 49 11.95 -8.64 -3.87
N GLY A 50 12.89 -8.05 -4.64
CA GLY A 50 12.84 -6.63 -5.02
C GLY A 50 13.34 -5.65 -3.94
N GLU A 51 13.87 -6.13 -2.82
CA GLU A 51 14.31 -5.33 -1.67
C GLU A 51 15.61 -4.56 -1.94
N CYS A 52 16.43 -5.02 -2.87
CA CYS A 52 17.66 -4.35 -3.28
C CYS A 52 18.01 -4.62 -4.74
N LEU A 53 18.83 -3.75 -5.33
CA LEU A 53 19.46 -3.94 -6.62
C LEU A 53 20.88 -4.43 -6.44
N ARG A 54 21.19 -5.65 -6.89
CA ARG A 54 22.57 -6.18 -6.84
C ARG A 54 23.46 -5.45 -7.82
N VAL A 55 24.61 -5.04 -7.32
CA VAL A 55 25.72 -4.49 -8.11
C VAL A 55 27.01 -5.27 -7.85
N TYR A 56 28.04 -5.00 -8.64
CA TYR A 56 29.35 -5.61 -8.41
C TYR A 56 29.87 -5.22 -7.01
N GLY A 57 30.13 -6.21 -6.16
CA GLY A 57 30.63 -6.02 -4.79
C GLY A 57 29.59 -5.70 -3.71
N GLY A 58 28.28 -5.63 -4.02
CA GLY A 58 27.28 -5.32 -2.99
C GLY A 58 25.87 -5.17 -3.51
N ALA A 59 25.12 -4.29 -2.86
CA ALA A 59 23.79 -3.90 -3.29
C ALA A 59 23.54 -2.40 -3.08
N LEU A 60 22.68 -1.85 -3.90
CA LEU A 60 22.05 -0.54 -3.72
C LEU A 60 20.65 -0.76 -3.15
N LEU A 61 20.16 0.21 -2.39
CA LEU A 61 18.73 0.27 -2.12
C LEU A 61 18.04 0.20 -3.48
N SER A 62 17.09 -0.70 -3.63
CA SER A 62 16.36 -0.75 -4.89
C SER A 62 15.62 0.56 -5.05
N ASP A 63 16.00 1.35 -6.07
CA ASP A 63 15.18 2.46 -6.57
C ASP A 63 13.93 1.96 -7.31
N SER A 64 13.77 0.64 -7.44
CA SER A 64 12.50 0.00 -7.71
C SER A 64 11.59 0.28 -6.50
N LYS A 65 11.03 1.47 -6.52
CA LYS A 65 10.19 2.09 -5.50
C LYS A 65 8.89 1.31 -5.26
N THR A 66 8.75 0.12 -5.80
CA THR A 66 7.57 -0.72 -5.66
C THR A 66 7.97 -2.14 -5.32
N VAL A 67 8.04 -2.44 -4.02
CA VAL A 67 7.96 -3.82 -3.53
C VAL A 67 6.69 -4.45 -4.13
N PRO A 68 6.77 -5.61 -4.82
CA PRO A 68 5.60 -6.24 -5.43
C PRO A 68 4.45 -6.39 -4.44
N LEU A 69 3.21 -6.20 -4.92
CA LEU A 69 2.02 -6.28 -4.06
C LEU A 69 1.99 -7.56 -3.21
N LYS A 70 2.38 -8.70 -3.79
CA LYS A 70 2.43 -9.99 -3.09
C LYS A 70 3.32 -9.94 -1.83
N THR A 71 4.48 -9.29 -1.90
CA THR A 71 5.38 -9.14 -0.75
C THR A 71 4.77 -8.20 0.28
N ARG A 72 4.24 -7.06 -0.16
CA ARG A 72 3.59 -6.08 0.71
C ARG A 72 2.36 -6.62 1.45
N ILE A 73 1.65 -7.60 0.88
CA ILE A 73 0.51 -8.24 1.55
C ILE A 73 0.95 -9.02 2.81
N ALA A 74 2.13 -9.64 2.77
CA ALA A 74 2.64 -10.43 3.89
C ALA A 74 3.27 -9.60 5.01
N GLU A 75 3.59 -8.32 4.75
CA GLU A 75 4.22 -7.42 5.71
C GLU A 75 3.16 -6.65 6.51
N ASP A 76 3.46 -6.37 7.79
CA ASP A 76 2.70 -5.46 8.66
C ASP A 76 1.18 -5.75 8.72
N ALA A 77 0.78 -7.03 8.82
CA ALA A 77 -0.62 -7.43 8.72
C ALA A 77 -1.49 -6.78 9.81
N ASP A 78 -1.01 -6.70 11.04
CA ASP A 78 -1.75 -6.13 12.18
C ASP A 78 -1.96 -4.62 12.02
N ARG A 79 -0.93 -3.88 11.59
CA ARG A 79 -1.01 -2.44 11.31
C ARG A 79 -2.03 -2.14 10.20
N LYS A 80 -2.03 -2.94 9.13
CA LYS A 80 -2.99 -2.79 8.04
C LYS A 80 -4.41 -3.17 8.46
N ALA A 81 -4.56 -4.14 9.36
CA ALA A 81 -5.85 -4.51 9.94
C ALA A 81 -6.43 -3.36 10.79
N SER A 82 -5.60 -2.71 11.62
CA SER A 82 -6.01 -1.53 12.39
C SER A 82 -6.50 -0.39 11.49
N LEU A 83 -5.72 -0.06 10.43
CA LEU A 83 -6.13 0.92 9.42
C LEU A 83 -7.42 0.52 8.70
N ALA A 84 -7.58 -0.77 8.39
CA ALA A 84 -8.78 -1.28 7.75
C ALA A 84 -10.01 -1.10 8.63
N CYS A 85 -9.93 -1.45 9.91
CA CYS A 85 -11.02 -1.26 10.88
C CYS A 85 -11.45 0.21 10.96
N ALA A 86 -10.51 1.15 10.97
CA ALA A 86 -10.82 2.58 10.99
C ALA A 86 -11.41 3.12 9.68
N ALA A 87 -11.17 2.43 8.55
CA ALA A 87 -11.76 2.80 7.26
C ALA A 87 -13.20 2.30 7.10
N ILE A 88 -13.59 1.19 7.76
CA ILE A 88 -14.92 0.59 7.61
C ILE A 88 -16.08 1.55 7.92
N PRO A 89 -16.06 2.39 8.97
CA PRO A 89 -17.13 3.34 9.25
C PRO A 89 -17.39 4.36 8.14
N LEU A 90 -16.48 4.52 7.18
CA LEU A 90 -16.64 5.40 6.02
C LEU A 90 -17.44 4.77 4.88
N LEU A 91 -17.74 3.46 4.95
CA LEU A 91 -18.58 2.71 4.04
C LEU A 91 -20.03 2.78 4.49
N GLU A 92 -20.93 3.12 3.59
CA GLU A 92 -22.36 3.17 3.84
C GLU A 92 -23.09 2.09 3.02
N PRO A 93 -24.18 1.52 3.54
CA PRO A 93 -24.93 0.49 2.83
C PRO A 93 -25.39 0.93 1.43
N GLY A 94 -25.19 0.08 0.44
CA GLY A 94 -25.61 0.30 -0.94
C GLY A 94 -24.66 1.13 -1.80
N MET A 95 -23.55 1.64 -1.25
CA MET A 95 -22.59 2.46 -2.01
C MET A 95 -21.95 1.72 -3.19
N VAL A 96 -21.60 2.49 -4.20
CA VAL A 96 -20.64 2.12 -5.24
C VAL A 96 -19.24 2.57 -4.78
N VAL A 97 -18.37 1.62 -4.49
CA VAL A 97 -17.02 1.87 -3.96
C VAL A 97 -15.99 1.39 -4.96
N PHE A 98 -15.08 2.26 -5.38
CA PHE A 98 -13.87 1.85 -6.08
C PHE A 98 -12.76 1.53 -5.06
N ILE A 99 -12.21 0.32 -5.11
CA ILE A 99 -11.09 -0.09 -4.27
C ILE A 99 -9.87 -0.32 -5.17
N ASP A 100 -8.92 0.59 -5.06
CA ASP A 100 -7.67 0.60 -5.81
C ASP A 100 -6.65 -0.43 -5.28
N ALA A 101 -5.59 -0.68 -6.04
CA ALA A 101 -4.50 -1.55 -5.66
C ALA A 101 -3.79 -1.09 -4.38
N GLY A 102 -3.51 -2.04 -3.50
CA GLY A 102 -2.75 -1.81 -2.28
C GLY A 102 -2.93 -2.92 -1.27
N SER A 103 -1.88 -3.22 -0.50
CA SER A 103 -1.97 -4.24 0.56
C SER A 103 -2.88 -3.80 1.70
N THR A 104 -2.90 -2.51 2.04
CA THR A 104 -3.86 -1.93 3.00
C THR A 104 -5.29 -1.95 2.45
N ASN A 105 -5.47 -1.66 1.16
CA ASN A 105 -6.77 -1.72 0.51
C ASN A 105 -7.33 -3.15 0.44
N LEU A 106 -6.46 -4.16 0.28
CA LEU A 106 -6.84 -5.57 0.41
C LEU A 106 -7.28 -5.89 1.84
N ALA A 107 -6.59 -5.35 2.86
CA ALA A 107 -7.02 -5.52 4.25
C ALA A 107 -8.39 -4.86 4.50
N ILE A 108 -8.66 -3.69 3.92
CA ILE A 108 -9.97 -3.05 3.98
C ILE A 108 -11.03 -3.93 3.31
N ALA A 109 -10.75 -4.48 2.11
CA ALA A 109 -11.69 -5.36 1.42
C ALA A 109 -12.05 -6.61 2.26
N ARG A 110 -11.07 -7.19 2.97
CA ARG A 110 -11.27 -8.30 3.92
C ARG A 110 -12.14 -7.91 5.12
N ALA A 111 -11.95 -6.70 5.61
CA ALA A 111 -12.66 -6.19 6.78
C ALA A 111 -14.10 -5.74 6.50
N ILE A 112 -14.54 -5.66 5.23
CA ILE A 112 -15.91 -5.28 4.89
C ILE A 112 -16.91 -6.21 5.58
N PRO A 113 -17.73 -5.71 6.51
CA PRO A 113 -18.70 -6.56 7.22
C PRO A 113 -19.79 -7.07 6.27
N ALA A 114 -20.38 -8.20 6.63
CA ALA A 114 -21.50 -8.74 5.87
C ALA A 114 -22.72 -7.82 5.97
N GLY A 115 -23.51 -7.76 4.88
CA GLY A 115 -24.81 -7.09 4.87
C GLY A 115 -24.78 -5.62 4.43
N LEU A 116 -23.63 -5.03 4.09
CA LEU A 116 -23.56 -3.66 3.57
C LEU A 116 -24.13 -3.52 2.15
N LYS A 117 -24.27 -4.62 1.40
CA LYS A 117 -24.83 -4.63 0.04
C LYS A 117 -24.13 -3.65 -0.91
N LEU A 118 -22.80 -3.63 -0.89
CA LEU A 118 -22.00 -2.72 -1.70
C LEU A 118 -21.93 -3.17 -3.16
N THR A 119 -21.73 -2.21 -4.07
CA THR A 119 -21.15 -2.47 -5.38
C THR A 119 -19.68 -2.11 -5.31
N VAL A 120 -18.80 -3.12 -5.37
CA VAL A 120 -17.35 -2.91 -5.34
C VAL A 120 -16.79 -2.98 -6.75
N VAL A 121 -16.12 -1.91 -7.16
CA VAL A 121 -15.33 -1.83 -8.39
C VAL A 121 -13.87 -1.92 -8.02
N THR A 122 -13.09 -2.77 -8.70
CA THR A 122 -11.64 -2.86 -8.48
C THR A 122 -10.89 -3.18 -9.76
N ASN A 123 -9.67 -2.69 -9.89
CA ASN A 123 -8.72 -3.04 -10.96
C ASN A 123 -7.69 -4.09 -10.52
N THR A 124 -7.83 -4.63 -9.29
CA THR A 124 -6.86 -5.52 -8.66
C THR A 124 -7.39 -6.93 -8.53
N PRO A 125 -6.75 -7.94 -9.21
CA PRO A 125 -7.16 -9.33 -9.09
C PRO A 125 -7.18 -9.86 -7.65
N ALA A 126 -6.27 -9.40 -6.79
CA ALA A 126 -6.21 -9.84 -5.39
C ALA A 126 -7.47 -9.43 -4.61
N ILE A 127 -7.97 -8.20 -4.79
CA ILE A 127 -9.21 -7.73 -4.15
C ILE A 127 -10.42 -8.43 -4.76
N ALA A 128 -10.44 -8.60 -6.08
CA ALA A 128 -11.52 -9.32 -6.74
C ALA A 128 -11.63 -10.78 -6.25
N ALA A 129 -10.50 -11.47 -6.11
CA ALA A 129 -10.47 -12.84 -5.59
C ALA A 129 -10.99 -12.93 -4.14
N GLU A 130 -10.67 -11.94 -3.31
CA GLU A 130 -11.12 -11.88 -1.91
C GLU A 130 -12.65 -11.70 -1.78
N LEU A 131 -13.23 -10.90 -2.69
CA LEU A 131 -14.66 -10.58 -2.65
C LEU A 131 -15.52 -11.52 -3.50
N THR A 132 -14.89 -12.37 -4.33
CA THR A 132 -15.61 -13.35 -5.16
C THR A 132 -16.39 -14.32 -4.27
N GLY A 133 -17.65 -14.53 -4.59
CA GLY A 133 -18.53 -15.43 -3.83
C GLY A 133 -19.28 -14.78 -2.66
N ARG A 134 -19.01 -13.51 -2.33
CA ARG A 134 -19.79 -12.72 -1.38
C ARG A 134 -21.14 -12.35 -2.00
N ALA A 135 -22.25 -12.95 -1.51
CA ALA A 135 -23.60 -12.72 -2.04
C ALA A 135 -24.14 -11.30 -1.76
N ASP A 136 -23.54 -10.61 -0.81
CA ASP A 136 -23.92 -9.24 -0.42
C ASP A 136 -23.08 -8.16 -1.13
N ILE A 137 -22.18 -8.55 -2.05
CA ILE A 137 -21.36 -7.62 -2.81
C ILE A 137 -21.56 -7.86 -4.31
N ALA A 138 -21.99 -6.82 -5.03
CA ALA A 138 -21.92 -6.79 -6.48
C ALA A 138 -20.48 -6.41 -6.89
N LEU A 139 -19.73 -7.36 -7.43
CA LEU A 139 -18.33 -7.15 -7.80
C LEU A 139 -18.19 -6.81 -9.28
N ILE A 140 -17.53 -5.71 -9.58
CA ILE A 140 -17.14 -5.29 -10.94
C ILE A 140 -15.61 -5.27 -11.01
N MET A 141 -15.03 -6.13 -11.85
CA MET A 141 -13.60 -6.15 -12.11
C MET A 141 -13.27 -5.32 -13.35
N ILE A 142 -12.48 -4.26 -13.19
CA ILE A 142 -11.86 -3.53 -14.29
C ILE A 142 -10.75 -4.41 -14.87
N GLY A 143 -10.92 -4.80 -16.12
CA GLY A 143 -9.98 -5.67 -16.84
C GLY A 143 -8.89 -4.86 -17.56
N GLY A 144 -7.89 -5.59 -18.04
CA GLY A 144 -6.74 -5.06 -18.76
C GLY A 144 -5.48 -5.87 -18.48
N LYS A 145 -4.33 -5.37 -18.92
CA LYS A 145 -3.03 -5.96 -18.60
C LYS A 145 -2.66 -5.60 -17.15
N VAL A 146 -2.50 -6.60 -16.32
CA VAL A 146 -2.04 -6.40 -14.93
C VAL A 146 -0.55 -6.08 -14.93
N ASP A 147 -0.21 -4.91 -14.36
CA ASP A 147 1.17 -4.56 -14.07
C ASP A 147 1.65 -5.35 -12.84
N PRO A 148 2.78 -6.08 -12.92
CA PRO A 148 3.23 -6.95 -11.84
C PRO A 148 3.76 -6.19 -10.61
N ALA A 149 4.23 -4.95 -10.77
CA ALA A 149 4.73 -4.14 -9.67
C ALA A 149 3.58 -3.51 -8.88
N VAL A 150 2.55 -3.01 -9.58
CA VAL A 150 1.34 -2.45 -8.96
C VAL A 150 0.41 -3.56 -8.46
N GLY A 151 0.30 -4.66 -9.23
CA GLY A 151 -0.65 -5.74 -8.98
C GLY A 151 -2.06 -5.42 -9.46
N ALA A 152 -2.20 -4.53 -10.44
CA ALA A 152 -3.48 -4.05 -10.97
C ALA A 152 -3.45 -3.76 -12.46
N ALA A 153 -4.61 -3.73 -13.09
CA ALA A 153 -4.79 -3.25 -14.45
C ALA A 153 -4.82 -1.70 -14.46
N ILE A 154 -3.86 -1.09 -15.14
CA ILE A 154 -3.69 0.37 -15.22
C ILE A 154 -3.46 0.86 -16.66
N ASP A 155 -3.67 0.00 -17.64
CA ASP A 155 -3.51 0.30 -19.06
C ASP A 155 -4.66 1.12 -19.63
N ALA A 156 -4.57 1.46 -20.92
CA ALA A 156 -5.59 2.25 -21.61
C ALA A 156 -6.98 1.60 -21.60
N LEU A 157 -7.06 0.26 -21.57
CA LEU A 157 -8.34 -0.45 -21.50
C LEU A 157 -8.96 -0.26 -20.11
N ALA A 158 -8.17 -0.38 -19.04
CA ALA A 158 -8.61 -0.16 -17.68
C ALA A 158 -9.10 1.29 -17.46
N LEU A 159 -8.35 2.29 -17.97
CA LEU A 159 -8.74 3.70 -17.95
C LEU A 159 -10.12 3.92 -18.59
N ARG A 160 -10.34 3.38 -19.80
CA ARG A 160 -11.63 3.53 -20.51
C ARG A 160 -12.80 2.91 -19.74
N GLN A 161 -12.61 1.81 -19.05
CA GLN A 161 -13.66 1.22 -18.21
C GLN A 161 -13.98 2.11 -17.01
N LEU A 162 -12.95 2.68 -16.36
CA LEU A 162 -13.13 3.57 -15.21
C LEU A 162 -13.83 4.88 -15.60
N GLU A 163 -13.59 5.42 -16.80
CA GLU A 163 -14.29 6.62 -17.32
C GLU A 163 -15.82 6.49 -17.34
N LEU A 164 -16.31 5.27 -17.46
CA LEU A 164 -17.75 4.97 -17.47
C LEU A 164 -18.39 4.93 -16.08
N MET A 165 -17.60 5.05 -15.03
CA MET A 165 -18.03 4.85 -13.66
C MET A 165 -18.07 6.15 -12.87
N ARG A 166 -18.90 6.20 -11.83
CA ARG A 166 -18.98 7.33 -10.89
C ARG A 166 -19.12 6.78 -9.47
N PRO A 167 -18.04 6.25 -8.88
CA PRO A 167 -18.09 5.75 -7.52
C PRO A 167 -18.41 6.85 -6.52
N GLU A 168 -19.16 6.50 -5.48
CA GLU A 168 -19.43 7.41 -4.36
C GLU A 168 -18.20 7.54 -3.46
N LEU A 169 -17.39 6.47 -3.39
CA LEU A 169 -16.15 6.43 -2.62
C LEU A 169 -15.02 5.77 -3.41
N CYS A 170 -13.85 6.39 -3.40
CA CYS A 170 -12.59 5.80 -3.86
C CYS A 170 -11.72 5.49 -2.65
N ILE A 171 -11.43 4.22 -2.41
CA ILE A 171 -10.39 3.78 -1.48
C ILE A 171 -9.09 3.71 -2.27
N LEU A 172 -8.26 4.75 -2.12
CA LEU A 172 -7.09 5.01 -2.95
C LEU A 172 -5.82 4.40 -2.35
N GLY A 173 -5.05 3.69 -3.15
CA GLY A 173 -3.69 3.30 -2.80
C GLY A 173 -2.69 4.41 -3.14
N VAL A 174 -1.78 4.75 -2.24
CA VAL A 174 -0.74 5.75 -2.48
C VAL A 174 0.63 5.26 -2.05
N CYS A 175 1.68 5.83 -2.65
CA CYS A 175 3.07 5.55 -2.28
C CYS A 175 3.62 6.61 -1.32
N GLY A 176 3.10 7.83 -1.34
CA GLY A 176 3.51 8.89 -0.43
C GLY A 176 2.44 9.95 -0.24
N VAL A 177 2.49 10.60 0.93
CA VAL A 177 1.63 11.71 1.35
C VAL A 177 2.51 12.77 1.99
N ALA A 178 2.60 13.93 1.40
CA ALA A 178 3.35 15.05 1.95
C ALA A 178 2.55 16.36 1.85
N ALA A 179 2.57 17.13 2.92
CA ALA A 179 1.74 18.35 3.05
C ALA A 179 1.94 19.36 1.91
N GLU A 180 3.14 19.41 1.31
CA GLU A 180 3.46 20.36 0.23
C GLU A 180 3.05 19.84 -1.16
N THR A 181 3.01 18.53 -1.35
CA THR A 181 2.89 17.90 -2.69
C THR A 181 1.67 17.01 -2.86
N GLY A 182 0.85 16.83 -1.83
CA GLY A 182 -0.34 15.99 -1.91
C GLY A 182 -0.03 14.48 -1.90
N LEU A 183 -0.92 13.73 -2.52
CA LEU A 183 -0.81 12.28 -2.70
C LEU A 183 0.03 11.97 -3.93
N SER A 184 0.86 10.93 -3.85
CA SER A 184 1.81 10.60 -4.91
C SER A 184 1.98 9.08 -5.12
N ALA A 185 2.45 8.70 -6.32
CA ALA A 185 2.74 7.33 -6.72
C ALA A 185 4.12 7.23 -7.38
N ASP A 186 4.71 6.03 -7.38
CA ASP A 186 6.05 5.79 -7.90
C ASP A 186 6.09 5.47 -9.41
N ILE A 187 4.97 5.04 -9.97
CA ILE A 187 4.83 4.64 -11.38
C ILE A 187 3.90 5.62 -12.09
N PHE A 188 4.33 6.11 -13.26
CA PHE A 188 3.60 7.13 -14.01
C PHE A 188 2.20 6.66 -14.44
N GLU A 189 2.09 5.47 -15.02
CA GLU A 189 0.82 4.90 -15.47
C GLU A 189 -0.15 4.68 -14.30
N ASP A 190 0.37 4.27 -13.14
CA ASP A 190 -0.40 4.13 -11.90
C ASP A 190 -0.90 5.49 -11.41
N ALA A 191 -0.06 6.53 -11.44
CA ALA A 191 -0.46 7.89 -11.09
C ALA A 191 -1.56 8.41 -12.01
N VAL A 192 -1.47 8.18 -13.33
CA VAL A 192 -2.50 8.56 -14.31
C VAL A 192 -3.82 7.86 -14.00
N PHE A 193 -3.79 6.56 -13.75
CA PHE A 193 -4.99 5.79 -13.39
C PHE A 193 -5.63 6.30 -12.09
N LYS A 194 -4.83 6.53 -11.05
CA LYS A 194 -5.28 7.06 -9.75
C LYS A 194 -5.88 8.46 -9.85
N ARG A 195 -5.30 9.34 -10.68
CA ARG A 195 -5.89 10.67 -10.94
C ARG A 195 -7.29 10.55 -11.53
N LEU A 196 -7.49 9.64 -12.49
CA LEU A 196 -8.81 9.37 -13.05
C LEU A 196 -9.75 8.81 -11.98
N ALA A 197 -9.30 7.86 -11.15
CA ALA A 197 -10.12 7.30 -10.06
C ALA A 197 -10.56 8.38 -9.08
N CYS A 198 -9.67 9.29 -8.69
CA CYS A 198 -10.00 10.43 -7.85
C CYS A 198 -11.05 11.35 -8.50
N SER A 199 -10.84 11.73 -9.78
CA SER A 199 -11.74 12.65 -10.48
C SER A 199 -13.11 12.05 -10.80
N ALA A 200 -13.19 10.72 -10.93
CA ALA A 200 -14.42 10.00 -11.18
C ALA A 200 -15.28 9.81 -9.91
N SER A 201 -14.69 9.91 -8.73
CA SER A 201 -15.31 9.59 -7.44
C SER A 201 -15.78 10.84 -6.70
N GLN A 202 -16.83 10.68 -5.86
CA GLN A 202 -17.36 11.80 -5.06
C GLN A 202 -16.53 12.06 -3.80
N ARG A 203 -16.02 11.01 -3.17
CA ARG A 203 -15.17 11.08 -1.97
C ARG A 203 -13.94 10.19 -2.15
N ILE A 204 -12.84 10.57 -1.52
CA ILE A 204 -11.59 9.83 -1.54
C ILE A 204 -11.20 9.49 -0.11
N VAL A 205 -10.78 8.26 0.11
CA VAL A 205 -10.18 7.77 1.35
C VAL A 205 -8.85 7.12 1.02
N ALA A 206 -7.79 7.49 1.74
CA ALA A 206 -6.50 6.79 1.66
C ALA A 206 -6.07 6.34 3.06
N ALA A 207 -5.89 5.03 3.23
CA ALA A 207 -5.36 4.45 4.47
C ALA A 207 -3.85 4.26 4.35
N ILE A 208 -3.10 4.87 5.28
CA ILE A 208 -1.68 5.15 5.11
C ILE A 208 -0.90 4.68 6.32
N THR A 209 0.10 3.85 6.09
CA THR A 209 1.10 3.50 7.10
C THR A 209 2.09 4.64 7.31
N THR A 210 2.64 4.75 8.51
CA THR A 210 3.50 5.86 8.96
C THR A 210 4.68 6.11 8.01
N GLU A 211 5.24 5.08 7.37
CA GLU A 211 6.38 5.22 6.44
C GLU A 211 6.05 6.04 5.18
N LYS A 212 4.76 6.13 4.83
CA LYS A 212 4.31 6.89 3.66
C LYS A 212 3.96 8.34 4.00
N LEU A 213 3.77 8.64 5.28
CA LEU A 213 3.50 9.98 5.76
C LEU A 213 4.78 10.83 5.74
N GLY A 214 4.75 11.98 5.09
CA GLY A 214 5.93 12.81 4.81
C GLY A 214 6.74 12.36 3.58
N HIS A 215 6.47 11.16 3.02
CA HIS A 215 7.16 10.68 1.82
C HIS A 215 6.61 11.32 0.54
N LYS A 216 7.52 11.60 -0.42
CA LYS A 216 7.21 12.17 -1.74
C LYS A 216 7.62 11.18 -2.82
N ALA A 217 6.64 10.57 -3.49
CA ALA A 217 6.87 9.75 -4.66
C ALA A 217 6.98 10.61 -5.93
N ALA A 218 7.46 10.01 -7.03
CA ALA A 218 7.85 10.75 -8.22
C ALA A 218 6.69 11.43 -8.97
N PHE A 219 5.47 10.84 -8.90
CA PHE A 219 4.34 11.29 -9.71
C PHE A 219 3.17 11.72 -8.83
N HIS A 220 2.73 12.96 -9.02
CA HIS A 220 1.59 13.54 -8.32
C HIS A 220 0.28 12.84 -8.71
N VAL A 221 -0.56 12.56 -7.71
CA VAL A 221 -1.87 11.94 -7.89
C VAL A 221 -3.00 12.90 -7.58
N HIS A 222 -3.02 13.53 -6.40
CA HIS A 222 -4.12 14.37 -5.95
C HIS A 222 -3.67 15.39 -4.92
N ASP A 223 -4.21 16.60 -5.02
CA ASP A 223 -4.06 17.64 -3.99
C ASP A 223 -4.96 17.33 -2.79
N PHE A 224 -4.76 18.07 -1.69
CA PHE A 224 -5.61 17.93 -0.50
C PHE A 224 -6.95 18.67 -0.64
N SER A 225 -7.47 18.79 -1.86
CA SER A 225 -8.81 19.39 -2.05
C SER A 225 -9.90 18.44 -1.53
N PRO A 226 -10.90 18.94 -0.77
CA PRO A 226 -12.02 18.14 -0.31
C PRO A 226 -12.85 17.58 -1.49
N PRO A 227 -13.50 16.42 -1.30
CA PRO A 227 -13.61 15.65 -0.07
C PRO A 227 -12.56 14.52 0.01
N LEU A 228 -11.50 14.75 0.77
CA LEU A 228 -10.45 13.76 1.04
C LEU A 228 -10.38 13.44 2.53
N SER A 229 -10.37 12.15 2.86
CA SER A 229 -10.10 11.64 4.20
C SER A 229 -8.84 10.78 4.21
N LEU A 230 -8.02 10.91 5.25
CA LEU A 230 -6.89 10.03 5.51
C LEU A 230 -7.18 9.17 6.73
N VAL A 231 -6.86 7.90 6.64
CA VAL A 231 -6.84 6.98 7.79
C VAL A 231 -5.39 6.72 8.10
N LEU A 232 -4.94 7.14 9.29
CA LEU A 232 -3.56 7.09 9.73
C LEU A 232 -3.42 6.15 10.93
N GLU A 233 -2.21 5.69 11.18
CA GLU A 233 -1.88 4.98 12.39
C GLU A 233 -1.89 5.93 13.60
N HIS A 234 -2.19 5.41 14.79
CA HIS A 234 -2.32 6.22 16.01
C HIS A 234 -1.02 6.94 16.41
N ASP A 235 0.14 6.40 16.01
CA ASP A 235 1.49 6.94 16.27
C ASP A 235 1.97 7.92 15.18
N ALA A 236 1.11 8.30 14.25
CA ALA A 236 1.44 9.26 13.20
C ALA A 236 1.94 10.59 13.78
N ASP A 237 2.97 11.17 13.15
CA ASP A 237 3.57 12.44 13.59
C ASP A 237 2.52 13.55 13.66
N ARG A 238 2.30 14.09 14.85
CA ARG A 238 1.27 15.12 15.11
C ARG A 238 1.49 16.40 14.31
N THR A 239 2.73 16.79 14.06
CA THR A 239 3.05 17.99 13.28
C THR A 239 2.59 17.81 11.83
N LEU A 240 2.82 16.61 11.25
CA LEU A 240 2.34 16.29 9.91
C LEU A 240 0.81 16.22 9.86
N VAL A 241 0.18 15.63 10.87
CA VAL A 241 -1.29 15.56 10.99
C VAL A 241 -1.91 16.94 11.06
N GLU A 242 -1.35 17.85 11.88
CA GLU A 242 -1.81 19.24 11.97
C GLU A 242 -1.66 19.99 10.64
N ALA A 243 -0.54 19.79 9.94
CA ALA A 243 -0.31 20.40 8.63
C ALA A 243 -1.31 19.90 7.57
N LEU A 244 -1.70 18.63 7.60
CA LEU A 244 -2.71 18.03 6.72
C LEU A 244 -4.12 18.56 7.08
N SER A 245 -4.45 18.61 8.36
CA SER A 245 -5.74 19.11 8.85
C SER A 245 -5.95 20.58 8.50
N ALA A 246 -4.88 21.39 8.56
CA ALA A 246 -4.91 22.81 8.14
C ALA A 246 -5.22 22.98 6.64
N LYS A 247 -5.05 21.95 5.83
CA LYS A 247 -5.43 21.91 4.40
C LYS A 247 -6.86 21.40 4.15
N GLY A 248 -7.63 21.16 5.22
CA GLY A 248 -9.02 20.69 5.12
C GLY A 248 -9.16 19.19 4.97
N VAL A 249 -8.10 18.41 5.17
CA VAL A 249 -8.15 16.94 5.14
C VAL A 249 -8.79 16.44 6.43
N GLN A 250 -9.78 15.55 6.31
CA GLN A 250 -10.32 14.82 7.45
C GLN A 250 -9.38 13.67 7.82
N VAL A 251 -9.00 13.58 9.09
CA VAL A 251 -8.10 12.54 9.59
C VAL A 251 -8.84 11.62 10.55
N HIS A 252 -8.74 10.31 10.30
CA HIS A 252 -9.21 9.22 11.14
C HIS A 252 -8.01 8.41 11.61
N PHE A 253 -8.07 7.81 12.78
CA PHE A 253 -6.96 7.02 13.32
C PHE A 253 -7.35 5.55 13.47
N GLY A 254 -6.43 4.66 13.12
CA GLY A 254 -6.50 3.25 13.47
C GLY A 254 -6.43 3.08 14.99
N ASP A 255 -7.24 2.18 15.54
CA ASP A 255 -7.28 1.89 16.97
C ASP A 255 -6.50 0.60 17.24
N ASP A 256 -5.55 0.62 18.19
CA ASP A 256 -4.75 -0.56 18.54
C ASP A 256 -5.60 -1.66 19.19
N ASP A 257 -6.70 -1.28 19.84
CA ASP A 257 -7.59 -2.24 20.52
C ASP A 257 -8.51 -3.02 19.54
N ALA A 258 -8.68 -2.54 18.30
CA ALA A 258 -9.55 -3.17 17.30
C ALA A 258 -9.02 -4.54 16.80
N VAL A 259 -7.71 -4.78 16.89
CA VAL A 259 -7.06 -6.03 16.45
C VAL A 259 -7.42 -7.22 17.35
N GLN A 260 -7.69 -6.99 18.64
CA GLN A 260 -8.03 -8.06 19.60
C GLN A 260 -9.42 -8.65 19.38
N LEU A 261 -10.35 -7.91 18.79
CA LEU A 261 -11.73 -8.37 18.57
C LEU A 261 -11.89 -9.28 17.35
N SER A 262 -10.98 -9.22 16.39
CA SER A 262 -11.05 -10.04 15.16
C SER A 262 -10.54 -11.47 15.32
N HIS A 263 -9.77 -11.77 16.38
CA HIS A 263 -9.22 -13.12 16.66
C HIS A 263 -10.09 -13.95 17.60
N GLY A 264 -11.22 -13.41 18.07
CA GLY A 264 -12.10 -14.06 19.06
C GLY A 264 -13.34 -14.76 18.48
N GLN A 265 -13.53 -14.78 17.17
CA GLN A 265 -14.68 -15.47 16.54
C GLN A 265 -14.17 -16.43 15.44
N VAL A 266 -13.71 -17.60 15.86
CA VAL A 266 -13.59 -18.81 15.03
C VAL A 266 -14.42 -19.90 15.68
#